data_60324681b6e78fcc790244c2dcf66bdd
#
_entry.id   60324681b6e78fcc790244c2dcf66bdd
#
_cell.length_a   1.000
_cell.length_b   1.000
_cell.length_c   1.000
_cell.angle_alpha   90.00
_cell.angle_beta   90.00
_cell.angle_gamma   90.00
#
_symmetry.space_group_name_H-M   'P 1'
#
loop_
_entity.id
_entity.type
_entity.pdbx_description
1 polymer ?
#
loop_
_entity_poly.entity_id
_entity_poly.type
_entity_poly.pdbx_seq_one_letter_code
_entity_poly.pdbx_strand_id
1 'polypeptide(L)'
;RQAGSAWKPFVYLTALEQGRTPETPVIDEPVTIANWSPSNYDAGVYLGPITLETALAKSVNTVAARLADEVGRPAVAATARRIGIQSAVNTDPAMALGTTLVSPLEMTQAYAAFANGGNRVQAYGIERIRQGGQVIYQKRPAAPAPAVANPALSDLNRMLRTVMTAGTGGRAAVPGY
;
A
#
# COMPACT_ATOMS: atom_id res chain seq x y z
N ARG A 1 -5.00 9.88 -10.87
CA ARG A 1 -3.56 9.81 -11.23
C ARG A 1 -3.02 8.42 -10.92
N GLN A 2 -1.94 8.03 -11.58
CA GLN A 2 -1.21 6.81 -11.20
C GLN A 2 -0.63 6.97 -9.79
N ALA A 3 -0.78 5.92 -8.97
CA ALA A 3 -0.27 5.92 -7.59
C ALA A 3 1.27 5.81 -7.53
N GLY A 4 1.87 5.20 -8.56
CA GLY A 4 3.30 4.91 -8.56
C GLY A 4 3.67 4.00 -7.38
N SER A 5 4.87 4.19 -6.81
CA SER A 5 5.36 3.36 -5.70
C SER A 5 4.53 3.43 -4.42
N ALA A 6 3.63 4.42 -4.27
CA ALA A 6 2.67 4.42 -3.17
C ALA A 6 1.66 3.24 -3.25
N TRP A 7 1.61 2.54 -4.37
CA TRP A 7 0.80 1.33 -4.53
C TRP A 7 1.46 0.08 -3.91
N LYS A 8 2.77 0.03 -3.82
CA LYS A 8 3.52 -1.15 -3.35
C LYS A 8 3.04 -1.72 -2.01
N PRO A 9 2.67 -0.91 -0.99
CA PRO A 9 2.18 -1.44 0.27
C PRO A 9 0.99 -2.40 0.14
N PHE A 10 0.13 -2.26 -0.89
CA PHE A 10 -0.97 -3.23 -1.12
C PHE A 10 -0.45 -4.59 -1.59
N VAL A 11 0.61 -4.61 -2.42
CA VAL A 11 1.29 -5.83 -2.86
C VAL A 11 1.92 -6.54 -1.66
N TYR A 12 2.69 -5.80 -0.85
CA TYR A 12 3.38 -6.33 0.32
C TYR A 12 2.40 -6.79 1.39
N LEU A 13 1.32 -6.04 1.65
CA LEU A 13 0.27 -6.48 2.56
C LEU A 13 -0.35 -7.81 2.14
N THR A 14 -0.65 -7.97 0.85
CA THR A 14 -1.19 -9.24 0.33
C THR A 14 -0.22 -10.39 0.57
N ALA A 15 1.08 -10.17 0.41
CA ALA A 15 2.10 -11.17 0.68
C ALA A 15 2.19 -11.53 2.18
N LEU A 16 2.14 -10.52 3.05
CA LEU A 16 2.13 -10.72 4.51
C LEU A 16 0.90 -11.51 4.97
N GLU A 17 -0.28 -11.20 4.42
CA GLU A 17 -1.52 -11.93 4.71
C GLU A 17 -1.48 -13.38 4.19
N GLN A 18 -0.64 -13.69 3.21
CA GLN A 18 -0.39 -15.03 2.70
C GLN A 18 0.77 -15.74 3.42
N GLY A 19 1.19 -15.24 4.59
CA GLY A 19 2.17 -15.89 5.46
C GLY A 19 3.63 -15.53 5.21
N ARG A 20 3.92 -14.55 4.35
CA ARG A 20 5.27 -13.98 4.26
C ARG A 20 5.54 -13.07 5.45
N THR A 21 6.82 -12.86 5.76
CA THR A 21 7.26 -11.96 6.82
C THR A 21 8.19 -10.88 6.26
N PRO A 22 8.44 -9.79 6.98
CA PRO A 22 9.41 -8.78 6.56
C PRO A 22 10.81 -9.34 6.29
N GLU A 23 11.20 -10.43 6.99
CA GLU A 23 12.48 -11.12 6.85
C GLU A 23 12.51 -12.10 5.67
N THR A 24 11.39 -12.39 5.03
CA THR A 24 11.33 -13.32 3.89
C THR A 24 12.39 -12.92 2.85
N PRO A 25 13.32 -13.85 2.52
CA PRO A 25 14.34 -13.57 1.51
C PRO A 25 13.73 -13.45 0.12
N VAL A 26 14.22 -12.47 -0.64
CA VAL A 26 13.87 -12.23 -2.04
C VAL A 26 15.11 -11.84 -2.82
N ILE A 27 15.06 -11.96 -4.13
CA ILE A 27 16.20 -11.60 -4.98
C ILE A 27 15.78 -10.44 -5.90
N ASP A 28 16.55 -9.35 -5.80
CA ASP A 28 16.47 -8.24 -6.76
C ASP A 28 17.40 -8.54 -7.93
N GLU A 29 16.82 -8.92 -9.05
CA GLU A 29 17.48 -9.28 -10.30
C GLU A 29 16.55 -8.98 -11.49
N PRO A 30 17.04 -8.98 -12.73
CA PRO A 30 16.19 -8.87 -13.91
C PRO A 30 15.06 -9.90 -13.89
N VAL A 31 13.85 -9.44 -14.21
CA VAL A 31 12.65 -10.29 -14.26
C VAL A 31 11.80 -9.92 -15.48
N THR A 32 11.20 -10.93 -16.09
CA THR A 32 10.20 -10.76 -17.16
C THR A 32 8.91 -11.46 -16.76
N ILE A 33 7.81 -10.73 -16.77
CA ILE A 33 6.48 -11.20 -16.40
C ILE A 33 5.55 -10.92 -17.59
N ALA A 34 5.02 -11.95 -18.24
CA ALA A 34 4.12 -11.84 -19.39
C ALA A 34 4.62 -10.82 -20.43
N ASN A 35 5.85 -10.95 -20.90
CA ASN A 35 6.52 -10.10 -21.90
C ASN A 35 6.79 -8.65 -21.42
N TRP A 36 6.67 -8.35 -20.14
CA TRP A 36 7.02 -7.07 -19.54
C TRP A 36 8.20 -7.24 -18.58
N SER A 37 9.21 -6.37 -18.74
CA SER A 37 10.43 -6.40 -17.91
C SER A 37 10.54 -5.06 -17.16
N PRO A 38 10.19 -5.00 -15.87
CA PRO A 38 10.40 -3.80 -15.07
C PRO A 38 11.88 -3.52 -14.87
N SER A 39 12.25 -2.25 -14.81
CA SER A 39 13.56 -1.80 -14.34
C SER A 39 13.44 -1.13 -12.97
N ASN A 40 14.50 -1.20 -12.17
CA ASN A 40 14.64 -0.39 -10.97
C ASN A 40 14.82 1.09 -11.34
N TYR A 41 14.78 1.99 -10.33
CA TYR A 41 14.97 3.43 -10.54
C TYR A 41 16.31 3.71 -11.22
N ASP A 42 17.37 3.09 -10.71
CA ASP A 42 18.69 3.09 -11.36
C ASP A 42 18.74 1.89 -12.32
N ALA A 43 18.58 2.15 -13.59
CA ALA A 43 18.51 1.11 -14.62
C ALA A 43 19.78 0.25 -14.62
N GLY A 44 19.60 -1.07 -14.60
CA GLY A 44 20.70 -2.03 -14.59
C GLY A 44 21.36 -2.24 -13.22
N VAL A 45 20.93 -1.56 -12.17
CA VAL A 45 21.43 -1.76 -10.81
C VAL A 45 20.48 -2.67 -10.03
N TYR A 46 21.03 -3.76 -9.50
CA TYR A 46 20.32 -4.75 -8.71
C TYR A 46 21.02 -5.02 -7.38
N LEU A 47 20.24 -5.25 -6.33
CA LEU A 47 20.76 -5.45 -4.97
C LEU A 47 21.07 -6.93 -4.67
N GLY A 48 20.65 -7.87 -5.54
CA GLY A 48 20.79 -9.29 -5.28
C GLY A 48 19.90 -9.79 -4.15
N PRO A 49 20.38 -10.74 -3.32
CA PRO A 49 19.62 -11.27 -2.18
C PRO A 49 19.37 -10.20 -1.10
N ILE A 50 18.11 -9.94 -0.80
CA ILE A 50 17.65 -8.96 0.22
C ILE A 50 16.41 -9.52 0.93
N THR A 51 15.90 -8.80 1.93
CA THR A 51 14.61 -9.11 2.58
C THR A 51 13.46 -8.34 1.95
N LEU A 52 12.22 -8.80 2.17
CA LEU A 52 11.02 -8.05 1.78
C LEU A 52 11.01 -6.63 2.38
N GLU A 53 11.42 -6.47 3.64
CA GLU A 53 11.52 -5.16 4.29
C GLU A 53 12.49 -4.23 3.55
N THR A 54 13.68 -4.73 3.21
CA THR A 54 14.68 -3.97 2.44
C THR A 54 14.12 -3.62 1.05
N ALA A 55 13.47 -4.56 0.39
CA ALA A 55 12.90 -4.34 -0.93
C ALA A 55 11.81 -3.23 -0.94
N LEU A 56 10.95 -3.18 0.09
CA LEU A 56 9.98 -2.09 0.25
C LEU A 56 10.68 -0.78 0.58
N ALA A 57 11.62 -0.79 1.54
CA ALA A 57 12.35 0.41 1.97
C ALA A 57 13.10 1.08 0.82
N LYS A 58 13.73 0.30 -0.05
CA LYS A 58 14.42 0.78 -1.26
C LYS A 58 13.52 0.93 -2.47
N SER A 59 12.23 0.62 -2.32
CA SER A 59 11.23 0.73 -3.40
C SER A 59 11.62 -0.05 -4.66
N VAL A 60 12.15 -1.27 -4.50
CA VAL A 60 12.63 -2.11 -5.60
C VAL A 60 11.46 -2.52 -6.51
N ASN A 61 11.58 -2.25 -7.81
CA ASN A 61 10.50 -2.49 -8.78
C ASN A 61 10.41 -3.97 -9.19
N THR A 62 11.54 -4.61 -9.43
CA THR A 62 11.61 -6.02 -9.85
C THR A 62 11.02 -6.94 -8.79
N VAL A 63 11.34 -6.70 -7.51
CA VAL A 63 10.77 -7.47 -6.39
C VAL A 63 9.27 -7.22 -6.26
N ALA A 64 8.81 -5.97 -6.34
CA ALA A 64 7.38 -5.66 -6.25
C ALA A 64 6.58 -6.32 -7.38
N ALA A 65 7.11 -6.31 -8.60
CA ALA A 65 6.48 -6.94 -9.76
C ALA A 65 6.39 -8.47 -9.61
N ARG A 66 7.51 -9.11 -9.26
CA ARG A 66 7.57 -10.56 -9.00
C ARG A 66 6.63 -10.95 -7.87
N LEU A 67 6.66 -10.22 -6.76
CA LEU A 67 5.82 -10.49 -5.60
C LEU A 67 4.33 -10.41 -5.94
N ALA A 68 3.90 -9.39 -6.71
CA ALA A 68 2.51 -9.27 -7.16
C ALA A 68 2.06 -10.43 -8.04
N ASP A 69 2.96 -10.95 -8.87
CA ASP A 69 2.67 -12.12 -9.72
C ASP A 69 2.57 -13.41 -8.89
N GLU A 70 3.48 -13.60 -7.93
CA GLU A 70 3.50 -14.75 -7.01
C GLU A 70 2.26 -14.82 -6.10
N VAL A 71 1.86 -13.69 -5.49
CA VAL A 71 0.68 -13.65 -4.60
C VAL A 71 -0.64 -13.61 -5.36
N GLY A 72 -0.57 -13.36 -6.65
CA GLY A 72 -1.71 -13.20 -7.54
C GLY A 72 -2.20 -11.76 -7.63
N ARG A 73 -2.04 -11.14 -8.78
CA ARG A 73 -2.49 -9.76 -9.06
C ARG A 73 -3.97 -9.51 -8.74
N PRO A 74 -4.91 -10.46 -9.00
CA PRO A 74 -6.28 -10.32 -8.53
C PRO A 74 -6.42 -10.25 -7.01
N ALA A 75 -5.58 -10.96 -6.24
CA ALA A 75 -5.56 -10.89 -4.79
C ALA A 75 -5.11 -9.51 -4.30
N VAL A 76 -4.08 -8.92 -4.92
CA VAL A 76 -3.65 -7.54 -4.65
C VAL A 76 -4.79 -6.54 -4.91
N ALA A 77 -5.49 -6.69 -6.03
CA ALA A 77 -6.65 -5.85 -6.35
C ALA A 77 -7.79 -6.02 -5.31
N ALA A 78 -8.03 -7.23 -4.82
CA ALA A 78 -9.01 -7.49 -3.77
C ALA A 78 -8.61 -6.84 -2.45
N THR A 79 -7.33 -6.94 -2.05
CA THR A 79 -6.78 -6.25 -0.87
C THR A 79 -6.99 -4.74 -0.97
N ALA A 80 -6.63 -4.11 -2.09
CA ALA A 80 -6.81 -2.68 -2.30
C ALA A 80 -8.29 -2.25 -2.17
N ARG A 81 -9.22 -3.00 -2.77
CA ARG A 81 -10.67 -2.72 -2.66
C ARG A 81 -11.18 -2.89 -1.22
N ARG A 82 -10.75 -3.93 -0.52
CA ARG A 82 -11.12 -4.19 0.87
C ARG A 82 -10.72 -3.03 1.78
N ILE A 83 -9.56 -2.42 1.54
CA ILE A 83 -9.04 -1.30 2.34
C ILE A 83 -9.72 0.03 1.99
N GLY A 84 -10.34 0.14 0.80
CA GLY A 84 -11.13 1.33 0.46
C GLY A 84 -10.88 1.94 -0.92
N ILE A 85 -10.05 1.36 -1.76
CA ILE A 85 -9.91 1.78 -3.16
C ILE A 85 -11.19 1.39 -3.91
N GLN A 86 -11.86 2.38 -4.49
CA GLN A 86 -13.12 2.22 -5.23
C GLN A 86 -12.91 2.25 -6.74
N SER A 87 -11.85 2.89 -7.19
CA SER A 87 -11.46 2.93 -8.60
C SER A 87 -11.26 1.51 -9.15
N ALA A 88 -11.52 1.34 -10.44
CA ALA A 88 -11.27 0.07 -11.13
C ALA A 88 -9.77 -0.25 -11.11
N VAL A 89 -9.41 -1.32 -10.39
CA VAL A 89 -8.02 -1.77 -10.29
C VAL A 89 -7.74 -2.72 -11.44
N ASN A 90 -6.76 -2.38 -12.30
CA ASN A 90 -6.28 -3.29 -13.32
C ASN A 90 -5.43 -4.42 -12.70
N THR A 91 -5.26 -5.51 -13.42
CA THR A 91 -4.45 -6.67 -13.00
C THR A 91 -3.32 -6.97 -14.01
N ASP A 92 -2.93 -5.97 -14.78
CA ASP A 92 -1.80 -6.08 -15.70
C ASP A 92 -0.48 -6.29 -14.93
N PRO A 93 0.57 -6.85 -15.52
CA PRO A 93 1.86 -7.05 -14.84
C PRO A 93 2.40 -5.78 -14.19
N ALA A 94 2.22 -4.62 -14.81
CA ALA A 94 2.70 -3.33 -14.31
C ALA A 94 1.86 -2.77 -13.14
N MET A 95 0.76 -3.41 -12.73
CA MET A 95 -0.09 -2.95 -11.63
C MET A 95 0.67 -2.83 -10.31
N ALA A 96 1.68 -3.67 -10.09
CA ALA A 96 2.53 -3.64 -8.91
C ALA A 96 3.27 -2.29 -8.73
N LEU A 97 3.48 -1.56 -9.82
CA LEU A 97 4.14 -0.26 -9.83
C LEU A 97 3.14 0.92 -9.81
N GLY A 98 1.86 0.64 -9.54
CA GLY A 98 0.85 1.66 -9.36
C GLY A 98 0.34 2.33 -10.63
N THR A 99 0.20 1.56 -11.71
CA THR A 99 -0.37 2.03 -12.99
C THR A 99 -1.88 2.27 -12.93
N THR A 100 -2.57 1.72 -11.92
CA THR A 100 -3.98 1.99 -11.67
C THR A 100 -4.21 3.47 -11.39
N LEU A 101 -5.23 4.04 -12.03
CA LEU A 101 -5.65 5.42 -11.79
C LEU A 101 -6.51 5.48 -10.53
N VAL A 102 -6.06 6.24 -9.54
CA VAL A 102 -6.75 6.43 -8.26
C VAL A 102 -6.77 7.90 -7.87
N SER A 103 -7.73 8.31 -7.04
CA SER A 103 -7.75 9.64 -6.48
C SER A 103 -6.82 9.75 -5.26
N PRO A 104 -6.25 10.95 -4.97
CA PRO A 104 -5.51 11.17 -3.73
C PRO A 104 -6.34 10.85 -2.49
N LEU A 105 -7.65 11.13 -2.51
CA LEU A 105 -8.55 10.85 -1.41
C LEU A 105 -8.67 9.35 -1.12
N GLU A 106 -8.82 8.51 -2.15
CA GLU A 106 -8.85 7.05 -1.98
C GLU A 106 -7.55 6.52 -1.39
N MET A 107 -6.40 7.00 -1.89
CA MET A 107 -5.09 6.61 -1.35
C MET A 107 -4.95 7.03 0.12
N THR A 108 -5.35 8.25 0.47
CA THR A 108 -5.31 8.73 1.86
C THR A 108 -6.20 7.89 2.77
N GLN A 109 -7.40 7.55 2.35
CA GLN A 109 -8.31 6.68 3.11
C GLN A 109 -7.71 5.28 3.31
N ALA A 110 -7.12 4.71 2.28
CA ALA A 110 -6.49 3.39 2.37
C ALA A 110 -5.28 3.39 3.33
N TYR A 111 -4.44 4.41 3.26
CA TYR A 111 -3.32 4.56 4.20
C TYR A 111 -3.78 4.85 5.64
N ALA A 112 -4.87 5.59 5.81
CA ALA A 112 -5.46 5.81 7.13
C ALA A 112 -5.88 4.49 7.80
N ALA A 113 -6.27 3.46 7.03
CA ALA A 113 -6.55 2.14 7.58
C ALA A 113 -5.32 1.50 8.23
N PHE A 114 -4.12 1.71 7.67
CA PHE A 114 -2.88 1.21 8.27
C PHE A 114 -2.56 1.90 9.61
N ALA A 115 -2.90 3.17 9.74
CA ALA A 115 -2.61 3.99 10.93
C ALA A 115 -3.64 3.83 12.07
N ASN A 116 -4.85 3.33 11.78
CA ASN A 116 -5.95 3.28 12.76
C ASN A 116 -6.34 1.86 13.18
N GLY A 117 -5.37 0.96 13.27
CA GLY A 117 -5.60 -0.41 13.71
C GLY A 117 -6.28 -1.30 12.67
N GLY A 118 -6.10 -0.98 11.39
CA GLY A 118 -6.58 -1.82 10.28
C GLY A 118 -8.05 -1.60 9.92
N ASN A 119 -8.71 -0.59 10.48
CA ASN A 119 -10.11 -0.32 10.15
C ASN A 119 -10.22 0.57 8.92
N ARG A 120 -11.14 0.20 8.02
CA ARG A 120 -11.45 1.01 6.84
C ARG A 120 -11.96 2.38 7.25
N VAL A 121 -11.44 3.41 6.58
CA VAL A 121 -11.83 4.81 6.77
C VAL A 121 -12.66 5.27 5.57
N GLN A 122 -13.70 6.04 5.84
CA GLN A 122 -14.50 6.74 4.84
C GLN A 122 -14.51 8.23 5.15
N ALA A 123 -13.91 9.03 4.27
CA ALA A 123 -13.93 10.47 4.38
C ALA A 123 -15.33 11.03 4.19
N TYR A 124 -15.61 12.14 4.87
CA TYR A 124 -16.86 12.88 4.73
C TYR A 124 -16.57 14.38 4.86
N GLY A 125 -17.36 15.19 4.15
CA GLY A 125 -17.20 16.67 4.13
C GLY A 125 -18.08 17.42 5.11
N ILE A 126 -19.16 16.79 5.60
CA ILE A 126 -20.14 17.46 6.46
C ILE A 126 -20.28 16.69 7.76
N GLU A 127 -19.87 17.29 8.87
CA GLU A 127 -20.01 16.72 10.20
C GLU A 127 -21.36 17.10 10.83
N ARG A 128 -21.77 18.37 10.68
CA ARG A 128 -22.98 18.88 11.28
C ARG A 128 -23.60 20.01 10.44
N ILE A 129 -24.94 20.01 10.36
CA ILE A 129 -25.70 21.13 9.79
C ILE A 129 -26.60 21.70 10.89
N ARG A 130 -26.63 23.02 11.02
CA ARG A 130 -27.53 23.75 11.91
C ARG A 130 -28.40 24.71 11.15
N GLN A 131 -29.66 24.86 11.59
CA GLN A 131 -30.61 25.83 11.10
C GLN A 131 -31.34 26.45 12.28
N GLY A 132 -31.35 27.77 12.41
CA GLY A 132 -31.98 28.46 13.52
C GLY A 132 -31.48 28.03 14.90
N GLY A 133 -30.18 27.67 15.02
CA GLY A 133 -29.58 27.16 16.24
C GLY A 133 -29.79 25.65 16.48
N GLN A 134 -30.73 25.02 15.82
CA GLN A 134 -31.00 23.59 15.95
C GLN A 134 -30.09 22.76 15.01
N VAL A 135 -29.65 21.58 15.50
CA VAL A 135 -28.91 20.60 14.70
C VAL A 135 -29.92 19.81 13.86
N ILE A 136 -29.89 20.00 12.55
CA ILE A 136 -30.75 19.28 11.60
C ILE A 136 -30.06 18.08 10.95
N TYR A 137 -28.74 18.01 11.04
CA TYR A 137 -27.94 16.85 10.65
C TYR A 137 -26.72 16.73 11.55
N GLN A 138 -26.40 15.52 11.95
CA GLN A 138 -25.15 15.17 12.65
C GLN A 138 -24.64 13.85 12.08
N LYS A 139 -23.39 13.85 11.57
CA LYS A 139 -22.69 12.62 11.19
C LYS A 139 -22.59 11.72 12.42
N ARG A 140 -23.09 10.50 12.31
CA ARG A 140 -22.90 9.49 13.34
C ARG A 140 -21.53 8.82 13.15
N PRO A 141 -20.80 8.51 14.23
CA PRO A 141 -19.61 7.68 14.15
C PRO A 141 -19.94 6.38 13.38
N ALA A 142 -19.10 6.04 12.44
CA ALA A 142 -19.22 4.73 11.77
C ALA A 142 -18.77 3.63 12.75
N ALA A 143 -19.41 2.49 12.70
CA ALA A 143 -18.91 1.30 13.38
C ALA A 143 -17.52 0.93 12.83
N PRO A 144 -16.62 0.35 13.65
CA PRO A 144 -15.36 -0.19 13.17
C PRO A 144 -15.60 -1.16 12.00
N ALA A 145 -14.84 -0.99 10.92
CA ALA A 145 -14.90 -1.84 9.73
C ALA A 145 -13.51 -2.49 9.51
N PRO A 146 -13.21 -3.61 10.20
CA PRO A 146 -11.90 -4.25 10.09
C PRO A 146 -11.62 -4.63 8.64
N ALA A 147 -10.46 -4.22 8.14
CA ALA A 147 -10.01 -4.48 6.79
C ALA A 147 -8.63 -5.16 6.77
N VAL A 148 -7.82 -4.96 7.79
CA VAL A 148 -6.50 -5.57 7.93
C VAL A 148 -6.32 -6.04 9.36
N ALA A 149 -5.81 -7.26 9.55
CA ALA A 149 -5.56 -7.84 10.86
C ALA A 149 -4.06 -8.00 11.15
N ASN A 150 -3.71 -8.14 12.43
CA ASN A 150 -2.37 -8.59 12.83
C ASN A 150 -2.19 -10.10 12.53
N PRO A 151 -0.95 -10.58 12.27
CA PRO A 151 0.30 -9.80 12.34
C PRO A 151 0.58 -8.94 11.09
N ALA A 152 -0.10 -9.17 9.95
CA ALA A 152 0.22 -8.48 8.68
C ALA A 152 0.20 -6.95 8.78
N LEU A 153 -0.71 -6.39 9.60
CA LEU A 153 -0.77 -4.94 9.83
C LEU A 153 0.48 -4.42 10.56
N SER A 154 0.87 -5.07 11.65
CA SER A 154 2.05 -4.67 12.43
C SER A 154 3.34 -4.80 11.62
N ASP A 155 3.44 -5.85 10.82
CA ASP A 155 4.58 -6.09 9.94
C ASP A 155 4.66 -5.04 8.83
N LEU A 156 3.52 -4.73 8.17
CA LEU A 156 3.48 -3.67 7.18
C LEU A 156 3.87 -2.31 7.79
N ASN A 157 3.34 -1.97 8.96
CA ASN A 157 3.67 -0.71 9.63
C ASN A 157 5.16 -0.63 10.02
N ARG A 158 5.76 -1.74 10.44
CA ARG A 158 7.21 -1.84 10.66
C ARG A 158 7.98 -1.54 9.37
N MET A 159 7.63 -2.20 8.27
CA MET A 159 8.26 -2.00 6.97
C MET A 159 8.11 -0.57 6.47
N LEU A 160 6.92 0.05 6.62
CA LEU A 160 6.69 1.45 6.27
C LEU A 160 7.52 2.42 7.12
N ARG A 161 7.76 2.09 8.39
CA ARG A 161 8.69 2.86 9.24
C ARG A 161 10.11 2.77 8.70
N THR A 162 10.55 1.59 8.24
CA THR A 162 11.87 1.42 7.62
C THR A 162 12.01 2.21 6.31
N VAL A 163 10.92 2.40 5.54
CA VAL A 163 10.91 3.33 4.39
C VAL A 163 11.32 4.74 4.82
N MET A 164 10.86 5.20 6.00
CA MET A 164 11.13 6.56 6.51
C MET A 164 12.53 6.68 7.13
N THR A 165 13.02 5.64 7.81
CA THR A 165 14.27 5.70 8.59
C THR A 165 15.51 5.30 7.79
N ALA A 166 15.39 4.37 6.86
CA ALA A 166 16.50 3.79 6.09
C ALA A 166 16.22 3.70 4.57
N GLY A 167 15.07 4.17 4.13
CA GLY A 167 14.60 4.02 2.76
C GLY A 167 14.42 5.34 2.01
N THR A 168 13.62 5.27 0.94
CA THR A 168 13.36 6.38 0.01
C THR A 168 12.51 7.50 0.62
N GLY A 169 11.82 7.25 1.74
CA GLY A 169 10.94 8.19 2.43
C GLY A 169 11.64 9.15 3.39
N GLY A 170 12.94 9.00 3.63
CA GLY A 170 13.67 9.74 4.67
C GLY A 170 13.53 11.28 4.61
N ARG A 171 13.35 11.85 3.41
CA ARG A 171 13.12 13.29 3.24
C ARG A 171 11.74 13.79 3.73
N ALA A 172 10.80 12.87 3.95
CA ALA A 172 9.46 13.16 4.46
C ALA A 172 9.34 12.91 5.97
N ALA A 173 10.42 12.51 6.63
CA ALA A 173 10.43 12.31 8.08
C ALA A 173 10.13 13.62 8.82
N VAL A 174 9.20 13.55 9.77
CA VAL A 174 8.83 14.69 10.62
C VAL A 174 9.44 14.47 12.00
N PRO A 175 10.28 15.41 12.52
CA PRO A 175 10.86 15.27 13.86
C PRO A 175 9.78 15.07 14.93
N GLY A 176 9.95 14.05 15.78
CA GLY A 176 9.02 13.73 16.86
C GLY A 176 7.88 12.76 16.51
N TYR A 177 7.86 12.25 15.27
CA TYR A 177 6.87 11.26 14.80
C TYR A 177 7.54 10.03 14.20
#